data_b37bccf9a2049cd3136935974cc0a035
#
_entry.id   b37bccf9a2049cd3136935974cc0a035
#
_cell.length_a   1.000
_cell.length_b   1.000
_cell.length_c   1.000
_cell.angle_alpha   90.00
_cell.angle_beta   90.00
_cell.angle_gamma   90.00
#
_symmetry.space_group_name_H-M   'P 1'
#
loop_
_entity.id
_entity.type
_entity.pdbx_description
1 polymer ?
#
loop_
_entity_poly.entity_id
_entity_poly.type
_entity_poly.pdbx_seq_one_letter_code
_entity_poly.pdbx_strand_id
1 'polypeptide(L)'
;MKQNLISIIMPIYKTEEGHLRRAIESIINQSYQNLEILLVDDGSPDSCGEICDLYARKDNRIRVIHKTNGGVSSARNHGMRAAFGDYILFVDSDDGCTQKTLP
;
A
#
# COMPACT_ATOMS: atom_id res chain seq x y z
N MET A 1 18.39 16.22 -11.00
CA MET A 1 18.80 14.94 -10.41
C MET A 1 17.61 14.00 -10.32
N LYS A 2 17.77 12.78 -10.76
CA LYS A 2 16.67 11.81 -10.77
C LYS A 2 16.43 11.26 -9.37
N GLN A 3 15.18 11.36 -8.88
CA GLN A 3 14.80 10.73 -7.64
C GLN A 3 14.54 9.23 -7.85
N ASN A 4 14.94 8.44 -6.88
CA ASN A 4 14.63 7.01 -6.92
C ASN A 4 13.14 6.78 -6.69
N LEU A 5 12.58 5.80 -7.37
CA LEU A 5 11.21 5.37 -7.15
C LEU A 5 11.20 4.39 -5.97
N ILE A 6 10.34 4.65 -5.01
CA ILE A 6 10.15 3.78 -3.85
C ILE A 6 8.80 3.10 -3.98
N SER A 7 8.80 1.77 -3.94
CA SER A 7 7.56 0.99 -3.92
C SER A 7 7.15 0.73 -2.48
N ILE A 8 6.00 1.24 -2.10
CA ILE A 8 5.40 0.99 -0.78
C ILE A 8 4.44 -0.18 -0.95
N ILE A 9 4.66 -1.25 -0.20
CA ILE A 9 3.80 -2.43 -0.26
C ILE A 9 3.04 -2.54 1.06
N MET A 10 1.72 -2.49 0.98
CA MET A 10 0.84 -2.58 2.14
C MET A 10 -0.05 -3.80 2.00
N PRO A 11 0.25 -4.90 2.71
CA PRO A 11 -0.67 -6.04 2.77
C PRO A 11 -1.89 -5.67 3.60
N ILE A 12 -3.08 -6.06 3.12
CA ILE A 12 -4.35 -5.70 3.77
C ILE A 12 -5.20 -6.95 3.91
N TYR A 13 -5.65 -7.22 5.15
CA TYR A 13 -6.60 -8.28 5.42
C TYR A 13 -7.43 -7.91 6.64
N LYS A 14 -8.72 -7.68 6.45
CA LYS A 14 -9.67 -7.37 7.53
C LYS A 14 -9.23 -6.20 8.41
N THR A 15 -8.59 -5.21 7.84
CA THR A 15 -8.19 -4.01 8.57
C THR A 15 -9.43 -3.15 8.81
N GLU A 16 -9.57 -2.65 10.03
CA GLU A 16 -10.68 -1.75 10.37
C GLU A 16 -10.63 -0.51 9.46
N GLU A 17 -11.79 -0.06 9.00
CA GLU A 17 -11.88 0.96 7.96
C GLU A 17 -11.13 2.25 8.33
N GLY A 18 -11.31 2.75 9.55
CA GLY A 18 -10.64 3.97 9.98
C GLY A 18 -9.12 3.85 9.99
N HIS A 19 -8.62 2.69 10.46
CA HIS A 19 -7.19 2.41 10.45
C HIS A 19 -6.65 2.33 9.01
N LEU A 20 -7.37 1.64 8.13
CA LEU A 20 -6.96 1.49 6.74
C LEU A 20 -6.89 2.84 6.04
N ARG A 21 -7.90 3.68 6.21
CA ARG A 21 -7.93 5.00 5.60
C ARG A 21 -6.77 5.87 6.11
N ARG A 22 -6.52 5.87 7.41
CA ARG A 22 -5.41 6.62 7.99
C ARG A 22 -4.06 6.12 7.47
N ALA A 23 -3.91 4.80 7.35
CA ALA A 23 -2.67 4.22 6.86
C ALA A 23 -2.40 4.64 5.41
N ILE A 24 -3.39 4.54 4.55
CA ILE A 24 -3.25 4.93 3.14
C ILE A 24 -2.96 6.43 3.04
N GLU A 25 -3.69 7.25 3.78
CA GLU A 25 -3.52 8.71 3.73
C GLU A 25 -2.17 9.13 4.27
N SER A 26 -1.63 8.42 5.26
CA SER A 26 -0.30 8.73 5.77
C SER A 26 0.79 8.52 4.72
N ILE A 27 0.59 7.57 3.81
CA ILE A 27 1.53 7.35 2.70
C ILE A 27 1.36 8.44 1.64
N ILE A 28 0.12 8.75 1.28
CA ILE A 28 -0.18 9.78 0.28
C ILE A 28 0.42 11.12 0.69
N ASN A 29 0.40 11.43 1.98
CA ASN A 29 0.82 12.70 2.52
C ASN A 29 2.31 12.79 2.87
N GLN A 30 3.12 11.77 2.52
CA GLN A 30 4.55 11.83 2.74
C GLN A 30 5.19 12.93 1.91
N SER A 31 6.27 13.53 2.45
CA SER A 31 7.02 14.57 1.73
C SER A 31 7.65 14.02 0.46
N TYR A 32 8.15 12.80 0.51
CA TYR A 32 8.73 12.15 -0.66
C TYR A 32 7.61 11.74 -1.60
N GLN A 33 7.63 12.25 -2.82
CA GLN A 33 6.50 12.08 -3.75
C GLN A 33 6.71 11.01 -4.81
N ASN A 34 7.94 10.59 -5.06
CA ASN A 34 8.22 9.61 -6.12
C ASN A 34 7.96 8.19 -5.61
N LEU A 35 6.68 7.89 -5.42
CA LEU A 35 6.21 6.64 -4.83
C LEU A 35 5.34 5.85 -5.78
N GLU A 36 5.49 4.54 -5.72
CA GLU A 36 4.52 3.58 -6.24
C GLU A 36 3.89 2.91 -5.02
N ILE A 37 2.57 2.99 -4.88
CA ILE A 37 1.87 2.48 -3.70
C ILE A 37 1.08 1.24 -4.11
N LEU A 38 1.49 0.09 -3.58
CA LEU A 38 0.86 -1.19 -3.90
C LEU A 38 0.03 -1.65 -2.70
N LEU A 39 -1.29 -1.54 -2.83
CA LEU A 39 -2.23 -2.02 -1.83
C LEU A 39 -2.60 -3.44 -2.20
N VAL A 40 -2.14 -4.41 -1.41
CA VAL A 40 -2.37 -5.82 -1.69
C VAL A 40 -3.49 -6.32 -0.79
N ASP A 41 -4.69 -6.41 -1.36
CA ASP A 41 -5.87 -6.94 -0.67
C ASP A 41 -5.79 -8.46 -0.67
N ASP A 42 -5.47 -9.04 0.47
CA ASP A 42 -5.25 -10.47 0.64
C ASP A 42 -6.57 -11.22 0.88
N GLY A 43 -7.53 -10.99 0.00
CA GLY A 43 -8.81 -11.68 0.05
C GLY A 43 -9.71 -11.23 1.19
N SER A 44 -9.67 -9.93 1.54
CA SER A 44 -10.52 -9.41 2.62
C SER A 44 -12.00 -9.60 2.28
N PRO A 45 -12.79 -10.20 3.18
CA PRO A 45 -14.22 -10.42 2.93
C PRO A 45 -15.08 -9.17 3.20
N ASP A 46 -14.49 -8.14 3.79
CA ASP A 46 -15.16 -6.90 4.14
C ASP A 46 -14.96 -5.83 3.06
N SER A 47 -15.14 -4.56 3.42
CA SER A 47 -15.06 -3.45 2.47
C SER A 47 -13.64 -2.99 2.15
N CYS A 48 -12.61 -3.65 2.68
CA CYS A 48 -11.22 -3.22 2.46
C CYS A 48 -10.87 -3.09 0.98
N GLY A 49 -11.27 -4.07 0.17
CA GLY A 49 -10.98 -4.05 -1.27
C GLY A 49 -11.60 -2.85 -1.97
N GLU A 50 -12.85 -2.52 -1.61
CA GLU A 50 -13.54 -1.36 -2.18
C GLU A 50 -12.88 -0.05 -1.77
N ILE A 51 -12.43 0.05 -0.54
CA ILE A 51 -11.74 1.23 -0.04
C ILE A 51 -10.43 1.43 -0.80
N CYS A 52 -9.68 0.36 -1.03
CA CYS A 52 -8.45 0.42 -1.81
C CYS A 52 -8.71 0.93 -3.22
N ASP A 53 -9.74 0.39 -3.87
CA ASP A 53 -10.11 0.81 -5.23
C ASP A 53 -10.50 2.29 -5.29
N LEU A 54 -11.18 2.75 -4.26
CA LEU A 54 -11.58 4.17 -4.17
C LEU A 54 -10.35 5.08 -4.14
N TYR A 55 -9.35 4.73 -3.33
CA TYR A 55 -8.11 5.50 -3.27
C TYR A 55 -7.31 5.43 -4.57
N ALA A 56 -7.30 4.29 -5.23
CA ALA A 56 -6.61 4.14 -6.52
C ALA A 56 -7.20 5.06 -7.59
N ARG A 57 -8.50 5.33 -7.52
CA ARG A 57 -9.14 6.27 -8.44
C ARG A 57 -8.77 7.72 -8.16
N LYS A 58 -8.38 8.03 -6.92
CA LYS A 58 -8.05 9.40 -6.51
C LYS A 58 -6.57 9.74 -6.67
N ASP A 59 -5.70 8.73 -6.65
CA ASP A 59 -4.25 8.94 -6.72
C ASP A 59 -3.65 7.92 -7.68
N ASN A 60 -3.10 8.39 -8.79
CA ASN A 60 -2.59 7.51 -9.84
C ASN A 60 -1.30 6.77 -9.46
N ARG A 61 -0.69 7.09 -8.32
CA ARG A 61 0.45 6.32 -7.80
C ARG A 61 0.02 5.01 -7.16
N ILE A 62 -1.28 4.87 -6.85
CA ILE A 62 -1.82 3.70 -6.15
C ILE A 62 -2.24 2.64 -7.15
N ARG A 63 -1.75 1.43 -6.93
CA ARG A 63 -2.16 0.22 -7.65
C ARG A 63 -2.71 -0.77 -6.64
N VAL A 64 -3.83 -1.38 -6.96
CA VAL A 64 -4.46 -2.35 -6.06
C VAL A 64 -4.32 -3.75 -6.66
N ILE A 65 -3.93 -4.69 -5.83
CA ILE A 65 -3.86 -6.10 -6.18
C ILE A 65 -4.88 -6.84 -5.31
N HIS A 66 -5.88 -7.42 -5.94
CA HIS A 66 -6.84 -8.28 -5.25
C HIS A 66 -6.41 -9.72 -5.45
N LYS A 67 -6.21 -10.47 -4.36
CA LYS A 67 -5.77 -11.85 -4.46
C LYS A 67 -6.54 -12.73 -3.49
N THR A 68 -6.53 -14.03 -3.75
CA THR A 68 -7.07 -15.00 -2.81
C THR A 68 -6.25 -14.98 -1.52
N ASN A 69 -6.92 -15.08 -0.37
CA ASN A 69 -6.25 -15.08 0.92
C ASN A 69 -5.15 -16.14 0.97
N GLY A 70 -3.96 -15.72 1.32
CA GLY A 70 -2.79 -16.59 1.41
C GLY A 70 -1.83 -16.20 2.54
N GLY A 71 -2.20 -15.18 3.31
CA GLY A 71 -1.39 -14.71 4.42
C GLY A 71 -0.48 -13.55 4.06
N VAL A 72 0.09 -12.91 5.09
CA VAL A 72 0.89 -11.70 4.94
C VAL A 72 2.13 -11.92 4.08
N SER A 73 2.79 -13.06 4.21
CA SER A 73 3.98 -13.35 3.40
C SER A 73 3.64 -13.48 1.93
N SER A 74 2.51 -14.13 1.62
CA SER A 74 2.01 -14.24 0.25
C SER A 74 1.70 -12.87 -0.33
N ALA A 75 1.04 -12.01 0.44
CA ALA A 75 0.68 -10.66 0.01
C ALA A 75 1.94 -9.83 -0.27
N ARG A 76 2.93 -9.88 0.62
CA ARG A 76 4.20 -9.17 0.42
C ARG A 76 4.92 -9.65 -0.84
N ASN A 77 4.94 -10.96 -1.08
CA ASN A 77 5.58 -11.52 -2.26
C ASN A 77 4.89 -11.07 -3.55
N HIS A 78 3.56 -11.02 -3.54
CA HIS A 78 2.82 -10.50 -4.68
C HIS A 78 3.18 -9.05 -4.97
N GLY A 79 3.24 -8.23 -3.92
CA GLY A 79 3.63 -6.83 -4.06
C GLY A 79 5.03 -6.68 -4.61
N MET A 80 5.98 -7.46 -4.09
CA MET A 80 7.37 -7.40 -4.56
C MET A 80 7.49 -7.75 -6.04
N ARG A 81 6.76 -8.76 -6.50
CA ARG A 81 6.80 -9.15 -7.92
C ARG A 81 6.22 -8.07 -8.83
N ALA A 82 5.25 -7.31 -8.34
CA ALA A 82 4.59 -6.27 -9.12
C ALA A 82 5.29 -4.92 -9.04
N ALA A 83 6.26 -4.76 -8.14
CA ALA A 83 6.88 -3.48 -7.86
C ALA A 83 7.90 -3.11 -8.94
N PHE A 84 7.89 -1.83 -9.33
CA PHE A 84 8.86 -1.28 -10.27
C PHE A 84 9.89 -0.36 -9.60
N GLY A 85 9.78 -0.15 -8.30
CA GLY A 85 10.63 0.79 -7.59
C GLY A 85 12.07 0.34 -7.45
N ASP A 86 12.96 1.30 -7.28
CA ASP A 86 14.37 1.04 -6.98
C ASP A 86 14.54 0.49 -5.57
N TYR A 87 13.63 0.87 -4.68
CA TYR A 87 13.59 0.41 -3.28
C TYR A 87 12.20 -0.06 -2.94
N ILE A 88 12.11 -0.99 -2.00
CA ILE A 88 10.84 -1.54 -1.51
C ILE A 88 10.74 -1.27 -0.01
N LEU A 89 9.58 -0.78 0.41
CA LEU A 89 9.27 -0.53 1.81
C LEU A 89 7.93 -1.18 2.13
N PHE A 90 7.89 -1.95 3.22
CA PHE A 90 6.65 -2.56 3.68
C PHE A 90 6.03 -1.70 4.78
N VAL A 91 4.72 -1.51 4.70
CA VAL A 91 3.96 -0.73 5.69
C VAL A 91 2.74 -1.55 6.10
N ASP A 92 2.49 -1.66 7.39
CA ASP A 92 1.32 -2.36 7.89
C ASP A 92 0.06 -1.51 7.74
N SER A 93 -1.05 -2.15 7.39
CA SER A 93 -2.30 -1.45 7.09
C SER A 93 -2.97 -0.84 8.32
N ASP A 94 -2.60 -1.26 9.53
CA ASP A 94 -3.15 -0.71 10.76
C ASP A 94 -2.23 0.33 11.42
N ASP A 95 -0.94 0.34 11.09
CA ASP A 95 0.02 1.28 11.68
C ASP A 95 0.23 2.54 10.82
N GLY A 96 0.27 2.36 9.50
CA GLY A 96 0.56 3.46 8.58
C GLY A 96 2.01 3.90 8.63
N CYS A 97 2.26 5.01 7.94
CA CYS A 97 3.58 5.66 7.89
C CYS A 97 3.57 6.95 8.68
N THR A 98 4.68 7.22 9.38
CA THR A 98 4.94 8.56 9.89
C THR A 98 5.77 9.33 8.87
N GLN A 99 5.85 10.65 9.04
CA GLN A 99 6.66 11.47 8.13
C GLN A 99 8.14 11.11 8.15
N LYS A 100 8.59 10.44 9.20
CA LYS A 100 9.98 10.05 9.37
C LYS A 100 10.31 8.69 8.76
N THR A 101 9.32 7.97 8.27
CA THR A 101 9.51 6.61 7.76
C THR A 101 10.25 6.60 6.42
N LEU A 102 10.00 7.60 5.58
CA LEU A 102 10.60 7.68 4.24
C LEU A 102 11.74 8.69 4.21
N PRO A 103 12.72 8.48 3.33
CA PRO A 103 13.85 9.40 3.18
C PRO A 103 13.47 10.79 2.71
#